data_82402c777481c70fc41dea5e694f87a3
#
_entry.id   82402c777481c70fc41dea5e694f87a3
#
_cell.length_a   1.000
_cell.length_b   1.000
_cell.length_c   1.000
_cell.angle_alpha   90.00
_cell.angle_beta   90.00
_cell.angle_gamma   90.00
#
_symmetry.space_group_name_H-M   'P 1'
#
loop_
_entity.id
_entity.type
_entity.pdbx_description
1 polymer ?
#
loop_
_entity_poly.entity_id
_entity_poly.type
_entity_poly.pdbx_seq_one_letter_code
_entity_poly.pdbx_strand_id
1 'polypeptide(L)'
;MIADLALISEAARAGGALALAHRADGVKVRTKADGTPVTEADEAVDRLLFETLTGARPDYGWLSEETADDPARLRTTRQFIVDPIDGTKAYLKGDPWYVVSIAVVEDGQSVAGVLYAPALDELYQVTRGGGATLNGQPIRASGTEALAGAAMLGDAPLFADPRWPTPWPPMRIADRNAVAYRMALVASGAFDAALSLSSKRDWDLAAATLLCQEAGAVVTDHQGGELSFNSPGARVRSLICAAPGLHAEILSRTAFLKLPA
;
A
#
# COMPACT_ATOMS: atom_id res chain seq x y z
N MET A 1 -12.11 10.56 -12.68
CA MET A 1 -10.87 10.61 -11.85
C MET A 1 -10.94 11.72 -10.78
N ILE A 2 -11.06 13.00 -11.11
CA ILE A 2 -11.09 14.08 -10.07
C ILE A 2 -12.24 13.89 -9.08
N ALA A 3 -13.47 13.60 -9.55
CA ALA A 3 -14.61 13.35 -8.68
C ALA A 3 -14.43 12.07 -7.81
N ASP A 4 -13.74 11.06 -8.32
CA ASP A 4 -13.44 9.86 -7.54
C ASP A 4 -12.35 10.15 -6.50
N LEU A 5 -11.31 10.92 -6.85
CA LEU A 5 -10.29 11.33 -5.88
C LEU A 5 -10.89 12.12 -4.71
N ALA A 6 -11.79 13.07 -4.98
CA ALA A 6 -12.47 13.81 -3.91
C ALA A 6 -13.27 12.87 -3.00
N LEU A 7 -14.08 11.97 -3.58
CA LEU A 7 -14.88 11.00 -2.86
C LEU A 7 -14.02 10.09 -1.96
N ILE A 8 -12.97 9.44 -2.52
CA ILE A 8 -12.13 8.52 -1.75
C ILE A 8 -11.30 9.26 -0.69
N SER A 9 -10.95 10.54 -0.92
CA SER A 9 -10.22 11.34 0.07
C SER A 9 -11.08 11.70 1.28
N GLU A 10 -12.34 12.08 1.06
CA GLU A 10 -13.30 12.33 2.14
C GLU A 10 -13.59 11.04 2.91
N ALA A 11 -13.81 9.94 2.21
CA ALA A 11 -14.03 8.64 2.84
C ALA A 11 -12.82 8.19 3.67
N ALA A 12 -11.59 8.34 3.16
CA ALA A 12 -10.37 7.99 3.89
C ALA A 12 -10.20 8.83 5.18
N ARG A 13 -10.50 10.13 5.14
CA ARG A 13 -10.47 10.98 6.33
C ARG A 13 -11.52 10.56 7.36
N ALA A 14 -12.74 10.25 6.92
CA ALA A 14 -13.80 9.75 7.79
C ALA A 14 -13.41 8.40 8.43
N GLY A 15 -12.88 7.46 7.64
CA GLY A 15 -12.37 6.18 8.12
C GLY A 15 -11.22 6.34 9.12
N GLY A 16 -10.27 7.23 8.82
CA GLY A 16 -9.15 7.53 9.72
C GLY A 16 -9.58 8.15 11.05
N ALA A 17 -10.57 9.06 11.02
CA ALA A 17 -11.14 9.63 12.23
C ALA A 17 -11.84 8.56 13.09
N LEU A 18 -12.57 7.64 12.47
CA LEU A 18 -13.20 6.51 13.14
C LEU A 18 -12.16 5.56 13.76
N ALA A 19 -11.07 5.25 13.04
CA ALA A 19 -9.97 4.45 13.56
C ALA A 19 -9.32 5.08 14.79
N LEU A 20 -9.08 6.40 14.78
CA LEU A 20 -8.55 7.13 15.94
C LEU A 20 -9.50 7.07 17.15
N ALA A 21 -10.80 7.22 16.93
CA ALA A 21 -11.81 7.14 18.00
C ALA A 21 -11.81 5.74 18.65
N HIS A 22 -11.85 4.67 17.85
CA HIS A 22 -11.76 3.30 18.38
C HIS A 22 -10.48 3.05 19.16
N ARG A 23 -9.35 3.64 18.72
CA ARG A 23 -8.08 3.49 19.43
C ARG A 23 -8.09 4.16 20.80
N ALA A 24 -8.74 5.31 20.94
CA ALA A 24 -8.86 6.03 22.20
C ALA A 24 -9.75 5.28 23.21
N ASP A 25 -10.79 4.57 22.74
CA ASP A 25 -11.73 3.82 23.57
C ASP A 25 -11.21 2.43 23.99
N GLY A 26 -10.05 2.00 23.45
CA GLY A 26 -9.49 0.67 23.67
C GLY A 26 -9.96 -0.33 22.62
N VAL A 27 -9.01 -1.03 21.99
CA VAL A 27 -9.26 -1.87 20.82
C VAL A 27 -9.50 -3.32 21.23
N LYS A 28 -10.63 -3.90 20.86
CA LYS A 28 -10.85 -5.34 20.95
C LYS A 28 -10.26 -6.04 19.72
N VAL A 29 -9.47 -7.08 19.99
CA VAL A 29 -8.73 -7.83 18.96
C VAL A 29 -9.30 -9.22 18.80
N ARG A 30 -9.46 -9.66 17.55
CA ARG A 30 -9.73 -11.05 17.19
C ARG A 30 -8.61 -11.55 16.27
N THR A 31 -8.47 -12.83 16.13
CA THR A 31 -7.52 -13.46 15.19
C THR A 31 -8.29 -14.05 14.03
N LYS A 32 -7.94 -13.69 12.80
CA LYS A 32 -8.49 -14.28 11.57
C LYS A 32 -8.04 -15.74 11.42
N ALA A 33 -8.67 -16.48 10.52
CA ALA A 33 -8.34 -17.89 10.26
C ALA A 33 -6.90 -18.09 9.76
N ASP A 34 -6.31 -17.09 9.14
CA ASP A 34 -4.91 -17.09 8.66
C ASP A 34 -3.89 -16.65 9.74
N GLY A 35 -4.36 -16.39 10.97
CA GLY A 35 -3.52 -16.00 12.10
C GLY A 35 -3.21 -14.50 12.17
N THR A 36 -3.73 -13.68 11.27
CA THR A 36 -3.56 -12.22 11.33
C THR A 36 -4.54 -11.58 12.33
N PRO A 37 -4.16 -10.50 13.02
CA PRO A 37 -5.08 -9.78 13.89
C PRO A 37 -6.09 -8.96 13.07
N VAL A 38 -7.32 -8.88 13.57
CA VAL A 38 -8.35 -7.95 13.12
C VAL A 38 -8.97 -7.28 14.35
N THR A 39 -9.35 -6.04 14.24
CA THR A 39 -9.96 -5.27 15.32
C THR A 39 -11.38 -4.82 14.98
N GLU A 40 -12.14 -4.43 15.99
CA GLU A 40 -13.44 -3.80 15.77
C GLU A 40 -13.33 -2.49 14.96
N ALA A 41 -12.14 -1.84 14.99
CA ALA A 41 -11.87 -0.66 14.19
C ALA A 41 -11.76 -0.99 12.71
N ASP A 42 -11.04 -2.07 12.33
CA ASP A 42 -10.93 -2.52 10.93
C ASP A 42 -12.32 -2.74 10.34
N GLU A 43 -13.18 -3.49 11.06
CA GLU A 43 -14.56 -3.79 10.62
C GLU A 43 -15.47 -2.57 10.57
N ALA A 44 -15.33 -1.64 11.52
CA ALA A 44 -16.13 -0.42 11.56
C ALA A 44 -15.73 0.54 10.41
N VAL A 45 -14.43 0.68 10.15
CA VAL A 45 -13.91 1.48 9.05
C VAL A 45 -14.31 0.85 7.71
N ASP A 46 -14.17 -0.47 7.54
CA ASP A 46 -14.59 -1.17 6.32
C ASP A 46 -16.06 -0.90 6.00
N ARG A 47 -16.95 -1.05 7.00
CA ARG A 47 -18.38 -0.80 6.82
C ARG A 47 -18.67 0.64 6.41
N LEU A 48 -18.04 1.63 7.08
CA LEU A 48 -18.19 3.04 6.74
C LEU A 48 -17.78 3.30 5.29
N LEU A 49 -16.63 2.76 4.88
CA LEU A 49 -16.10 2.93 3.53
C LEU A 49 -16.99 2.25 2.49
N PHE A 50 -17.45 1.02 2.78
CA PHE A 50 -18.37 0.29 1.91
C PHE A 50 -19.66 1.07 1.65
N GLU A 51 -20.36 1.50 2.72
CA GLU A 51 -21.62 2.24 2.62
C GLU A 51 -21.43 3.57 1.87
N THR A 52 -20.36 4.30 2.19
CA THR A 52 -20.09 5.60 1.57
C THR A 52 -19.76 5.49 0.08
N LEU A 53 -18.83 4.59 -0.26
CA LEU A 53 -18.28 4.50 -1.60
C LEU A 53 -19.24 3.80 -2.56
N THR A 54 -19.85 2.68 -2.16
CA THR A 54 -20.83 1.96 -3.01
C THR A 54 -22.15 2.73 -3.14
N GLY A 55 -22.54 3.48 -2.10
CA GLY A 55 -23.70 4.39 -2.19
C GLY A 55 -23.49 5.51 -3.20
N ALA A 56 -22.27 6.06 -3.31
CA ALA A 56 -21.92 7.10 -4.28
C ALA A 56 -21.62 6.55 -5.71
N ARG A 57 -21.20 5.30 -5.81
CA ARG A 57 -20.86 4.62 -7.08
C ARG A 57 -21.40 3.19 -7.08
N PRO A 58 -22.70 2.99 -7.26
CA PRO A 58 -23.32 1.66 -7.15
C PRO A 58 -22.95 0.69 -8.29
N ASP A 59 -22.35 1.19 -9.36
CA ASP A 59 -21.86 0.44 -10.51
C ASP A 59 -20.39 -0.01 -10.38
N TYR A 60 -19.68 0.42 -9.32
CA TYR A 60 -18.31 -0.03 -9.08
C TYR A 60 -18.30 -1.35 -8.28
N GLY A 61 -17.33 -2.21 -8.60
CA GLY A 61 -17.03 -3.40 -7.80
C GLY A 61 -16.38 -3.03 -6.46
N TRP A 62 -16.40 -3.99 -5.55
CA TRP A 62 -15.82 -3.85 -4.21
C TRP A 62 -14.85 -5.00 -3.92
N LEU A 63 -13.65 -4.67 -3.46
CA LEU A 63 -12.68 -5.61 -2.92
C LEU A 63 -12.07 -4.97 -1.67
N SER A 64 -12.17 -5.64 -0.53
CA SER A 64 -11.59 -5.17 0.72
C SER A 64 -10.95 -6.32 1.50
N GLU A 65 -10.06 -5.98 2.42
CA GLU A 65 -9.45 -6.94 3.34
C GLU A 65 -10.47 -7.58 4.28
N GLU A 66 -11.49 -6.82 4.73
CA GLU A 66 -12.40 -7.23 5.80
C GLU A 66 -13.76 -7.73 5.31
N THR A 67 -14.09 -7.49 4.05
CA THR A 67 -15.30 -7.98 3.41
C THR A 67 -15.03 -9.25 2.62
N ALA A 68 -15.94 -10.24 2.71
CA ALA A 68 -15.86 -11.44 1.86
C ALA A 68 -15.87 -11.06 0.37
N ASP A 69 -14.93 -11.64 -0.40
CA ASP A 69 -14.80 -11.35 -1.82
C ASP A 69 -16.04 -11.82 -2.62
N ASP A 70 -16.64 -10.90 -3.39
CA ASP A 70 -17.67 -11.22 -4.37
C ASP A 70 -17.06 -11.20 -5.79
N PRO A 71 -17.00 -12.37 -6.48
CA PRO A 71 -16.50 -12.44 -7.84
C PRO A 71 -17.25 -11.56 -8.86
N ALA A 72 -18.41 -11.00 -8.51
CA ALA A 72 -19.13 -10.05 -9.34
C ALA A 72 -18.26 -8.81 -9.68
N ARG A 73 -17.35 -8.41 -8.81
CA ARG A 73 -16.37 -7.32 -9.04
C ARG A 73 -15.55 -7.51 -10.32
N LEU A 74 -15.30 -8.75 -10.72
CA LEU A 74 -14.51 -9.06 -11.93
C LEU A 74 -15.25 -8.71 -13.24
N ARG A 75 -16.53 -8.35 -13.16
CA ARG A 75 -17.37 -7.97 -14.31
C ARG A 75 -17.69 -6.48 -14.36
N THR A 76 -17.25 -5.71 -13.37
CA THR A 76 -17.42 -4.26 -13.35
C THR A 76 -16.24 -3.58 -14.05
N THR A 77 -16.48 -2.42 -14.67
CA THR A 77 -15.44 -1.65 -15.34
C THR A 77 -14.47 -1.05 -14.31
N ARG A 78 -15.02 -0.56 -13.18
CA ARG A 78 -14.23 0.02 -12.09
C ARG A 78 -14.51 -0.68 -10.78
N GLN A 79 -13.50 -0.71 -9.92
CA GLN A 79 -13.58 -1.29 -8.60
C GLN A 79 -12.96 -0.35 -7.58
N PHE A 80 -13.54 -0.33 -6.38
CA PHE A 80 -12.82 0.11 -5.19
C PHE A 80 -12.00 -1.07 -4.66
N ILE A 81 -10.72 -0.83 -4.39
CA ILE A 81 -9.86 -1.77 -3.69
C ILE A 81 -9.39 -1.09 -2.41
N VAL A 82 -9.71 -1.68 -1.26
CA VAL A 82 -9.68 -1.02 0.05
C VAL A 82 -8.94 -1.85 1.09
N ASP A 83 -8.04 -1.21 1.81
CA ASP A 83 -7.57 -1.68 3.11
C ASP A 83 -8.02 -0.67 4.17
N PRO A 84 -8.92 -1.05 5.08
CA PRO A 84 -9.42 -0.16 6.11
C PRO A 84 -8.34 0.34 7.06
N ILE A 85 -7.38 -0.54 7.42
CA ILE A 85 -6.23 -0.22 8.29
C ILE A 85 -5.02 -1.05 7.86
N ASP A 86 -4.33 -0.64 6.76
CA ASP A 86 -3.01 -1.24 6.48
C ASP A 86 -2.07 -0.95 7.65
N GLY A 87 -1.58 -2.03 8.26
CA GLY A 87 -0.75 -1.94 9.44
C GLY A 87 -1.50 -2.16 10.76
N THR A 88 -2.49 -3.04 10.83
CA THR A 88 -3.22 -3.41 12.06
C THR A 88 -2.29 -3.70 13.24
N LYS A 89 -1.13 -4.34 13.01
CA LYS A 89 -0.14 -4.58 14.08
C LYS A 89 0.49 -3.28 14.61
N ALA A 90 0.77 -2.30 13.74
CA ALA A 90 1.25 -0.98 14.13
C ALA A 90 0.16 -0.23 14.91
N TYR A 91 -1.06 -0.26 14.39
CA TYR A 91 -2.23 0.31 15.04
C TYR A 91 -2.41 -0.22 16.47
N LEU A 92 -2.31 -1.54 16.69
CA LEU A 92 -2.42 -2.19 17.99
C LEU A 92 -1.28 -1.81 18.95
N LYS A 93 -0.07 -1.64 18.46
CA LYS A 93 1.10 -1.26 19.26
C LYS A 93 1.11 0.21 19.67
N GLY A 94 0.24 1.02 19.10
CA GLY A 94 0.28 2.46 19.33
C GLY A 94 1.22 3.20 18.39
N ASP A 95 1.80 2.53 17.40
CA ASP A 95 2.63 3.15 16.39
C ASP A 95 1.79 4.05 15.47
N PRO A 96 2.35 5.14 14.93
CA PRO A 96 1.58 6.08 14.12
C PRO A 96 1.48 5.68 12.63
N TRP A 97 2.28 4.72 12.17
CA TRP A 97 2.38 4.32 10.77
C TRP A 97 1.38 3.21 10.40
N TYR A 98 0.11 3.56 10.34
CA TYR A 98 -0.96 2.79 9.74
C TYR A 98 -1.78 3.72 8.84
N VAL A 99 -2.39 3.18 7.80
CA VAL A 99 -3.10 4.00 6.82
C VAL A 99 -4.43 3.39 6.41
N VAL A 100 -5.41 4.24 6.13
CA VAL A 100 -6.57 3.89 5.31
C VAL A 100 -6.13 3.96 3.86
N SER A 101 -6.23 2.86 3.12
CA SER A 101 -5.80 2.74 1.72
C SER A 101 -7.02 2.51 0.83
N ILE A 102 -7.24 3.38 -0.17
CA ILE A 102 -8.35 3.27 -1.12
C ILE A 102 -7.84 3.53 -2.53
N ALA A 103 -8.05 2.57 -3.43
CA ALA A 103 -7.80 2.74 -4.86
C ALA A 103 -9.10 2.64 -5.67
N VAL A 104 -9.18 3.40 -6.76
CA VAL A 104 -10.08 3.13 -7.88
C VAL A 104 -9.26 2.45 -8.96
N VAL A 105 -9.66 1.25 -9.34
CA VAL A 105 -8.98 0.42 -10.34
C VAL A 105 -9.88 0.28 -11.57
N GLU A 106 -9.30 0.40 -12.75
CA GLU A 106 -9.93 0.21 -14.07
C GLU A 106 -8.98 -0.64 -14.93
N ASP A 107 -9.48 -1.71 -15.52
CA ASP A 107 -8.69 -2.63 -16.36
C ASP A 107 -7.40 -3.13 -15.71
N GLY A 108 -7.48 -3.48 -14.43
CA GLY A 108 -6.34 -4.00 -13.66
C GLY A 108 -5.33 -2.94 -13.22
N GLN A 109 -5.57 -1.67 -13.49
CA GLN A 109 -4.65 -0.58 -13.18
C GLN A 109 -5.32 0.49 -12.31
N SER A 110 -4.63 0.99 -11.30
CA SER A 110 -5.15 2.08 -10.47
C SER A 110 -5.24 3.38 -11.28
N VAL A 111 -6.37 4.09 -11.19
CA VAL A 111 -6.63 5.37 -11.87
C VAL A 111 -6.75 6.54 -10.89
N ALA A 112 -7.09 6.26 -9.64
CA ALA A 112 -7.03 7.19 -8.52
C ALA A 112 -6.67 6.42 -7.24
N GLY A 113 -6.04 7.09 -6.29
CA GLY A 113 -5.66 6.47 -5.03
C GLY A 113 -5.50 7.49 -3.91
N VAL A 114 -5.76 7.02 -2.70
CA VAL A 114 -5.52 7.76 -1.47
C VAL A 114 -4.93 6.85 -0.40
N LEU A 115 -3.95 7.36 0.33
CA LEU A 115 -3.46 6.78 1.58
C LEU A 115 -3.59 7.86 2.65
N TYR A 116 -4.26 7.57 3.74
CA TYR A 116 -4.38 8.51 4.85
C TYR A 116 -3.82 7.90 6.13
N ALA A 117 -2.75 8.49 6.67
CA ALA A 117 -2.17 8.13 7.96
C ALA A 117 -2.76 9.05 9.05
N PRO A 118 -3.83 8.65 9.75
CA PRO A 118 -4.59 9.57 10.59
C PRO A 118 -3.83 10.01 11.84
N ALA A 119 -2.93 9.18 12.36
CA ALA A 119 -2.11 9.52 13.53
C ALA A 119 -1.02 10.58 13.23
N LEU A 120 -0.70 10.81 11.95
CA LEU A 120 0.29 11.77 11.47
C LEU A 120 -0.34 12.94 10.72
N ASP A 121 -1.66 12.86 10.46
CA ASP A 121 -2.40 13.75 9.55
C ASP A 121 -1.74 13.89 8.17
N GLU A 122 -1.27 12.77 7.64
CA GLU A 122 -0.67 12.68 6.30
C GLU A 122 -1.67 12.12 5.30
N LEU A 123 -2.13 12.95 4.36
CA LEU A 123 -3.00 12.56 3.25
C LEU A 123 -2.20 12.54 1.95
N TYR A 124 -1.91 11.35 1.46
CA TYR A 124 -1.33 11.11 0.14
C TYR A 124 -2.46 10.95 -0.87
N GLN A 125 -2.39 11.68 -1.98
CA GLN A 125 -3.41 11.68 -3.02
C GLN A 125 -2.76 11.55 -4.39
N VAL A 126 -3.41 10.81 -5.28
CA VAL A 126 -2.89 10.56 -6.62
C VAL A 126 -4.02 10.32 -7.63
N THR A 127 -3.82 10.79 -8.85
CA THR A 127 -4.58 10.35 -10.02
C THR A 127 -3.61 10.06 -11.16
N ARG A 128 -3.96 9.11 -12.02
CA ARG A 128 -3.15 8.79 -13.20
C ARG A 128 -2.98 10.02 -14.10
N GLY A 129 -1.70 10.38 -14.36
CA GLY A 129 -1.33 11.57 -15.12
C GLY A 129 -1.54 12.90 -14.39
N GLY A 130 -1.92 12.88 -13.10
CA GLY A 130 -2.16 14.07 -12.29
C GLY A 130 -1.06 14.38 -11.29
N GLY A 131 -0.07 13.47 -11.16
CA GLY A 131 0.98 13.56 -10.15
C GLY A 131 0.51 13.11 -8.76
N ALA A 132 1.45 13.06 -7.83
CA ALA A 132 1.27 12.65 -6.44
C ALA A 132 1.44 13.82 -5.49
N THR A 133 0.62 13.88 -4.42
CA THR A 133 0.71 14.93 -3.40
C THR A 133 0.65 14.35 -1.98
N LEU A 134 1.29 15.04 -1.04
CA LEU A 134 1.14 14.88 0.41
C LEU A 134 0.56 16.17 0.98
N ASN A 135 -0.62 16.10 1.60
CA ASN A 135 -1.33 17.26 2.13
C ASN A 135 -1.45 18.40 1.10
N GLY A 136 -1.73 18.04 -0.17
CA GLY A 136 -1.86 18.98 -1.28
C GLY A 136 -0.55 19.53 -1.85
N GLN A 137 0.61 19.17 -1.29
CA GLN A 137 1.91 19.56 -1.83
C GLN A 137 2.47 18.46 -2.73
N PRO A 138 2.97 18.76 -3.94
CA PRO A 138 3.57 17.78 -4.82
C PRO A 138 4.74 17.05 -4.15
N ILE A 139 4.81 15.73 -4.34
CA ILE A 139 5.90 14.89 -3.84
C ILE A 139 6.62 14.19 -4.98
N ARG A 140 7.88 13.80 -4.72
CA ARG A 140 8.70 13.04 -5.66
C ARG A 140 9.57 12.03 -4.91
N ALA A 141 9.78 10.89 -5.55
CA ALA A 141 10.77 9.91 -5.11
C ALA A 141 12.18 10.51 -5.09
N SER A 142 13.06 9.95 -4.28
CA SER A 142 14.45 10.41 -4.19
C SER A 142 15.23 10.20 -5.49
N GLY A 143 16.31 10.95 -5.65
CA GLY A 143 17.26 10.79 -6.74
C GLY A 143 18.46 9.88 -6.40
N THR A 144 18.35 9.02 -5.39
CA THR A 144 19.43 8.13 -4.96
C THR A 144 19.75 7.09 -6.04
N GLU A 145 21.04 6.95 -6.36
CA GLU A 145 21.52 6.09 -7.47
C GLU A 145 22.31 4.85 -6.99
N ALA A 146 22.69 4.80 -5.71
CA ALA A 146 23.51 3.70 -5.17
C ALA A 146 22.87 3.09 -3.91
N LEU A 147 22.89 1.76 -3.82
CA LEU A 147 22.39 1.04 -2.63
C LEU A 147 23.24 1.31 -1.39
N ALA A 148 24.54 1.52 -1.53
CA ALA A 148 25.40 1.83 -0.40
C ALA A 148 24.98 3.16 0.25
N GLY A 149 24.55 3.09 1.53
CA GLY A 149 24.05 4.22 2.29
C GLY A 149 22.58 4.56 2.07
N ALA A 150 21.88 3.90 1.13
CA ALA A 150 20.47 4.11 0.86
C ALA A 150 19.59 3.83 2.09
N ALA A 151 18.45 4.55 2.18
CA ALA A 151 17.41 4.31 3.17
C ALA A 151 16.41 3.29 2.64
N MET A 152 16.42 2.08 3.20
CA MET A 152 15.63 0.94 2.77
C MET A 152 14.52 0.60 3.78
N LEU A 153 13.31 0.38 3.29
CA LEU A 153 12.20 -0.18 4.07
C LEU A 153 12.05 -1.67 3.78
N GLY A 154 12.11 -2.47 4.82
CA GLY A 154 11.99 -3.93 4.74
C GLY A 154 12.47 -4.61 6.01
N ASP A 155 12.35 -5.92 6.05
CA ASP A 155 12.78 -6.71 7.19
C ASP A 155 14.31 -6.82 7.22
N ALA A 156 14.95 -6.34 8.28
CA ALA A 156 16.41 -6.36 8.41
C ALA A 156 17.02 -7.77 8.22
N PRO A 157 16.43 -8.87 8.73
CA PRO A 157 16.89 -10.24 8.47
C PRO A 157 16.95 -10.58 6.97
N LEU A 158 16.06 -10.03 6.15
CA LEU A 158 16.07 -10.27 4.71
C LEU A 158 17.39 -9.83 4.08
N PHE A 159 17.87 -8.65 4.43
CA PHE A 159 19.11 -8.08 3.87
C PHE A 159 20.38 -8.71 4.47
N ALA A 160 20.28 -9.25 5.67
CA ALA A 160 21.40 -9.90 6.36
C ALA A 160 21.51 -11.41 6.05
N ASP A 161 20.62 -11.97 5.23
CA ASP A 161 20.59 -13.41 4.93
C ASP A 161 21.88 -13.82 4.19
N PRO A 162 22.69 -14.76 4.73
CA PRO A 162 23.94 -15.19 4.12
C PRO A 162 23.73 -15.98 2.81
N ARG A 163 22.49 -16.35 2.48
CA ARG A 163 22.15 -17.05 1.23
C ARG A 163 22.11 -16.14 0.00
N TRP A 164 22.20 -14.80 0.17
CA TRP A 164 22.33 -13.90 -0.96
C TRP A 164 23.63 -14.19 -1.72
N PRO A 165 23.60 -14.42 -3.05
CA PRO A 165 24.79 -14.63 -3.85
C PRO A 165 25.79 -13.47 -3.76
N THR A 166 25.26 -12.26 -3.65
CA THR A 166 26.03 -11.04 -3.42
C THR A 166 25.47 -10.37 -2.17
N PRO A 167 26.26 -10.17 -1.10
CA PRO A 167 25.81 -9.45 0.09
C PRO A 167 25.26 -8.06 -0.25
N TRP A 168 24.25 -7.64 0.47
CA TRP A 168 23.76 -6.27 0.37
C TRP A 168 24.80 -5.31 0.96
N PRO A 169 25.03 -4.15 0.35
CA PRO A 169 25.93 -3.15 0.92
C PRO A 169 25.35 -2.58 2.23
N PRO A 170 26.15 -1.88 3.02
CA PRO A 170 25.64 -1.16 4.19
C PRO A 170 24.56 -0.16 3.80
N MET A 171 23.36 -0.28 4.39
CA MET A 171 22.18 0.54 4.16
C MET A 171 21.55 0.95 5.50
N ARG A 172 20.75 2.00 5.51
CA ARG A 172 19.91 2.36 6.65
C ARG A 172 18.57 1.61 6.51
N ILE A 173 18.41 0.51 7.23
CA ILE A 173 17.21 -0.32 7.15
C ILE A 173 16.25 0.08 8.25
N ALA A 174 14.98 0.30 7.89
CA ALA A 174 13.89 0.52 8.82
C ALA A 174 12.72 -0.41 8.51
N ASP A 175 12.03 -0.83 9.57
CA ASP A 175 10.79 -1.59 9.46
C ASP A 175 9.60 -0.69 9.82
N ARG A 176 8.53 -0.81 9.02
CA ARG A 176 7.19 -0.25 9.26
C ARG A 176 6.21 -1.33 8.88
N ASN A 177 5.27 -1.63 9.76
CA ASN A 177 4.38 -2.78 9.55
C ASN A 177 3.13 -2.46 8.70
N ALA A 178 3.21 -1.44 7.87
CA ALA A 178 2.19 -1.04 6.90
C ALA A 178 2.86 -0.91 5.53
N VAL A 179 2.54 -1.80 4.59
CA VAL A 179 3.26 -1.83 3.32
C VAL A 179 2.87 -0.65 2.42
N ALA A 180 1.60 -0.25 2.41
CA ALA A 180 1.17 0.93 1.69
C ALA A 180 1.87 2.20 2.21
N TYR A 181 2.03 2.33 3.54
CA TYR A 181 2.76 3.45 4.12
C TYR A 181 4.26 3.41 3.80
N ARG A 182 4.89 2.22 3.76
CA ARG A 182 6.28 2.09 3.28
C ARG A 182 6.42 2.68 1.87
N MET A 183 5.50 2.35 0.98
CA MET A 183 5.50 2.86 -0.40
C MET A 183 5.27 4.37 -0.44
N ALA A 184 4.39 4.92 0.39
CA ALA A 184 4.18 6.36 0.50
C ALA A 184 5.45 7.11 0.94
N LEU A 185 6.24 6.54 1.85
CA LEU A 185 7.52 7.09 2.25
C LEU A 185 8.57 7.08 1.12
N VAL A 186 8.51 6.08 0.22
CA VAL A 186 9.34 6.09 -1.00
C VAL A 186 8.85 7.14 -1.99
N ALA A 187 7.53 7.25 -2.20
CA ALA A 187 6.93 8.25 -3.07
C ALA A 187 7.26 9.69 -2.64
N SER A 188 7.34 9.95 -1.33
CA SER A 188 7.70 11.26 -0.79
C SER A 188 9.22 11.54 -0.73
N GLY A 189 10.05 10.56 -1.10
CA GLY A 189 11.52 10.68 -1.02
C GLY A 189 12.09 10.60 0.40
N ALA A 190 11.27 10.28 1.41
CA ALA A 190 11.73 10.08 2.79
C ALA A 190 12.58 8.80 2.94
N PHE A 191 12.31 7.82 2.09
CA PHE A 191 13.10 6.60 1.91
C PHE A 191 13.38 6.38 0.43
N ASP A 192 14.43 5.62 0.13
CA ASP A 192 14.90 5.42 -1.25
C ASP A 192 14.28 4.18 -1.89
N ALA A 193 13.96 3.16 -1.10
CA ALA A 193 13.32 1.95 -1.59
C ALA A 193 12.57 1.18 -0.49
N ALA A 194 11.62 0.35 -0.93
CA ALA A 194 10.94 -0.67 -0.14
C ALA A 194 10.99 -2.02 -0.87
N LEU A 195 11.31 -3.09 -0.15
CA LEU A 195 11.40 -4.45 -0.66
C LEU A 195 10.56 -5.40 0.19
N SER A 196 9.75 -6.23 -0.46
CA SER A 196 9.08 -7.37 0.16
C SER A 196 9.10 -8.57 -0.78
N LEU A 197 9.64 -9.68 -0.32
CA LEU A 197 9.68 -10.96 -1.04
C LEU A 197 8.58 -11.93 -0.59
N SER A 198 7.63 -11.46 0.20
CA SER A 198 6.41 -12.20 0.55
C SER A 198 5.22 -11.68 -0.25
N SER A 199 4.29 -12.60 -0.54
CA SER A 199 3.05 -12.24 -1.23
C SER A 199 2.28 -11.15 -0.48
N LYS A 200 1.71 -10.22 -1.23
CA LYS A 200 0.85 -9.13 -0.78
C LYS A 200 -0.52 -9.26 -1.41
N ARG A 201 -1.49 -8.62 -0.79
CA ARG A 201 -2.83 -8.50 -1.36
C ARG A 201 -2.95 -7.25 -2.22
N ASP A 202 -3.93 -7.24 -3.11
CA ASP A 202 -4.18 -6.08 -3.97
C ASP A 202 -4.46 -4.82 -3.15
N TRP A 203 -5.17 -4.92 -2.03
CA TRP A 203 -5.51 -3.80 -1.17
C TRP A 203 -4.31 -3.17 -0.45
N ASP A 204 -3.25 -3.97 -0.19
CA ASP A 204 -1.98 -3.49 0.36
C ASP A 204 -1.24 -2.55 -0.62
N LEU A 205 -1.46 -2.72 -1.95
CA LEU A 205 -0.57 -2.16 -2.96
C LEU A 205 -1.24 -1.23 -3.97
N ALA A 206 -2.55 -1.39 -4.25
CA ALA A 206 -3.18 -0.75 -5.41
C ALA A 206 -3.07 0.79 -5.38
N ALA A 207 -3.41 1.45 -4.28
CA ALA A 207 -3.30 2.90 -4.16
C ALA A 207 -1.84 3.36 -4.16
N ALA A 208 -1.00 2.66 -3.38
CA ALA A 208 0.40 3.00 -3.20
C ALA A 208 1.23 2.83 -4.49
N THR A 209 0.90 1.85 -5.35
CA THR A 209 1.57 1.66 -6.63
C THR A 209 1.41 2.87 -7.53
N LEU A 210 0.18 3.36 -7.71
CA LEU A 210 -0.05 4.57 -8.50
C LEU A 210 0.64 5.78 -7.89
N LEU A 211 0.58 5.94 -6.56
CA LEU A 211 1.23 7.04 -5.85
C LEU A 211 2.74 7.07 -6.14
N CYS A 212 3.40 5.92 -6.06
CA CYS A 212 4.83 5.79 -6.35
C CYS A 212 5.17 6.09 -7.81
N GLN A 213 4.38 5.54 -8.75
CA GLN A 213 4.59 5.77 -10.18
C GLN A 213 4.47 7.25 -10.55
N GLU A 214 3.44 7.93 -10.07
CA GLU A 214 3.20 9.36 -10.31
C GLU A 214 4.22 10.26 -9.59
N ALA A 215 4.84 9.77 -8.51
CA ALA A 215 5.96 10.43 -7.83
C ALA A 215 7.31 10.15 -8.52
N GLY A 216 7.34 9.30 -9.55
CA GLY A 216 8.55 8.95 -10.30
C GLY A 216 9.35 7.78 -9.75
N ALA A 217 8.85 7.04 -8.77
CA ALA A 217 9.44 5.76 -8.35
C ALA A 217 9.08 4.64 -9.34
N VAL A 218 9.90 3.59 -9.37
CA VAL A 218 9.63 2.37 -10.15
C VAL A 218 9.08 1.30 -9.24
N VAL A 219 7.95 0.69 -9.63
CA VAL A 219 7.27 -0.36 -8.88
C VAL A 219 7.09 -1.60 -9.74
N THR A 220 7.64 -2.74 -9.29
CA THR A 220 7.52 -4.04 -9.98
C THR A 220 7.45 -5.18 -8.96
N ASP A 221 7.21 -6.38 -9.43
CA ASP A 221 7.53 -7.59 -8.69
C ASP A 221 9.05 -7.86 -8.68
N HIS A 222 9.49 -8.92 -7.99
CA HIS A 222 10.91 -9.29 -7.88
C HIS A 222 11.56 -9.74 -9.20
N GLN A 223 10.79 -9.94 -10.25
CA GLN A 223 11.24 -10.34 -11.59
C GLN A 223 11.14 -9.19 -12.62
N GLY A 224 10.69 -8.01 -12.17
CA GLY A 224 10.53 -6.83 -13.04
C GLY A 224 9.17 -6.78 -13.74
N GLY A 225 8.24 -7.66 -13.39
CA GLY A 225 6.87 -7.63 -13.91
C GLY A 225 6.06 -6.46 -13.33
N GLU A 226 5.28 -5.80 -14.17
CA GLU A 226 4.34 -4.78 -13.73
C GLU A 226 3.25 -5.39 -12.85
N LEU A 227 2.79 -4.62 -11.86
CA LEU A 227 1.71 -5.05 -10.98
C LEU A 227 0.36 -4.79 -11.65
N SER A 228 -0.53 -5.79 -11.54
CA SER A 228 -1.91 -5.69 -12.01
C SER A 228 -2.85 -6.16 -10.89
N PHE A 229 -3.95 -5.44 -10.72
CA PHE A 229 -4.89 -5.60 -9.62
C PHE A 229 -6.22 -6.15 -10.10
N ASN A 230 -7.09 -6.49 -9.15
CA ASN A 230 -8.42 -7.06 -9.42
C ASN A 230 -8.38 -8.43 -10.12
N SER A 231 -7.33 -9.21 -9.93
CA SER A 231 -7.33 -10.62 -10.36
C SER A 231 -8.26 -11.47 -9.47
N PRO A 232 -8.67 -12.68 -9.91
CA PRO A 232 -9.46 -13.59 -9.06
C PRO A 232 -8.80 -13.94 -7.73
N GLY A 233 -7.47 -13.97 -7.68
CA GLY A 233 -6.71 -14.25 -6.46
C GLY A 233 -6.42 -13.04 -5.60
N ALA A 234 -6.59 -11.83 -6.13
CA ALA A 234 -6.26 -10.55 -5.48
C ALA A 234 -4.89 -10.58 -4.80
N ARG A 235 -3.85 -11.06 -5.52
CA ARG A 235 -2.51 -11.28 -4.97
C ARG A 235 -1.41 -10.83 -5.91
N VAL A 236 -0.37 -10.25 -5.32
CA VAL A 236 0.92 -9.92 -5.91
C VAL A 236 2.01 -10.71 -5.18
N ARG A 237 2.94 -11.32 -5.91
CA ARG A 237 3.94 -12.26 -5.33
C ARG A 237 4.98 -11.58 -4.45
N SER A 238 5.34 -10.35 -4.79
CA SER A 238 6.44 -9.60 -4.17
C SER A 238 6.36 -8.14 -4.58
N LEU A 239 7.17 -7.31 -3.94
CA LEU A 239 7.22 -5.87 -4.21
C LEU A 239 8.66 -5.39 -4.24
N ILE A 240 9.03 -4.70 -5.31
CA ILE A 240 10.15 -3.74 -5.37
C ILE A 240 9.53 -2.37 -5.64
N CYS A 241 9.73 -1.43 -4.74
CA CYS A 241 9.37 -0.03 -4.94
C CYS A 241 10.62 0.80 -4.65
N ALA A 242 11.14 1.52 -5.62
CA ALA A 242 12.44 2.18 -5.48
C ALA A 242 12.58 3.45 -6.32
N ALA A 243 13.47 4.33 -5.87
CA ALA A 243 13.99 5.40 -6.71
C ALA A 243 14.53 4.81 -8.04
N PRO A 244 14.35 5.50 -9.18
CA PRO A 244 14.71 4.95 -10.49
C PRO A 244 16.14 4.43 -10.59
N GLY A 245 17.10 5.13 -9.99
CA GLY A 245 18.52 4.73 -9.98
C GLY A 245 18.80 3.43 -9.21
N LEU A 246 17.98 3.09 -8.21
CA LEU A 246 18.18 1.90 -7.39
C LEU A 246 17.46 0.66 -7.91
N HIS A 247 16.37 0.84 -8.63
CA HIS A 247 15.47 -0.26 -9.01
C HIS A 247 16.19 -1.37 -9.77
N ALA A 248 17.01 -1.02 -10.77
CA ALA A 248 17.73 -1.99 -11.58
C ALA A 248 18.74 -2.82 -10.77
N GLU A 249 19.41 -2.21 -9.80
CA GLU A 249 20.33 -2.93 -8.91
C GLU A 249 19.59 -3.87 -7.97
N ILE A 250 18.45 -3.44 -7.38
CA ILE A 250 17.60 -4.29 -6.53
C ILE A 250 17.05 -5.46 -7.35
N LEU A 251 16.54 -5.20 -8.55
CA LEU A 251 16.01 -6.21 -9.46
C LEU A 251 17.08 -7.27 -9.82
N SER A 252 18.32 -6.85 -10.13
CA SER A 252 19.40 -7.76 -10.43
C SER A 252 19.73 -8.74 -9.29
N ARG A 253 19.45 -8.33 -8.04
CA ARG A 253 19.67 -9.14 -6.84
C ARG A 253 18.52 -10.09 -6.54
N THR A 254 17.32 -9.84 -7.09
CA THR A 254 16.09 -10.58 -6.73
C THR A 254 15.51 -11.42 -7.86
N ALA A 255 15.75 -11.07 -9.12
CA ALA A 255 15.08 -11.66 -10.29
C ALA A 255 15.29 -13.19 -10.45
N PHE A 256 16.36 -13.75 -9.91
CA PHE A 256 16.63 -15.19 -9.95
C PHE A 256 15.83 -16.00 -8.90
N LEU A 257 15.22 -15.35 -7.94
CA LEU A 257 14.48 -16.01 -6.86
C LEU A 257 13.22 -16.71 -7.40
N LYS A 258 12.95 -17.90 -6.89
CA LYS A 258 11.71 -18.64 -7.13
C LYS A 258 10.86 -18.54 -5.88
N LEU A 259 9.97 -17.55 -5.85
CA LEU A 259 9.05 -17.38 -4.75
C LEU A 259 7.82 -18.29 -4.94
N PRO A 260 7.18 -18.76 -3.84
CA PRO A 260 5.92 -19.46 -3.90
C PRO A 260 4.85 -18.67 -4.66
N ALA A 261 3.91 -19.42 -5.28
CA ALA A 261 2.79 -18.81 -6.01
C ALA A 261 1.75 -18.19 -5.07
#